data_9d3638361f6dfe0a638848d348e7bac4
#
_entry.id   9d3638361f6dfe0a638848d348e7bac4
#
_cell.length_a   1.000
_cell.length_b   1.000
_cell.length_c   1.000
_cell.angle_alpha   90.00
_cell.angle_beta   90.00
_cell.angle_gamma   90.00
#
_symmetry.space_group_name_H-M   'P 1'
#
loop_
_entity.id
_entity.type
_entity.pdbx_description
1 polymer ?
#
loop_
_entity_poly.entity_id
_entity_poly.type
_entity_poly.pdbx_seq_one_letter_code
_entity_poly.pdbx_strand_id
1 'polypeptide(L)'
;MRRSLTLLVAAAALLLSAPVAFAGADSFTITEKGVTESFTDVLPCVSDSADITITYNSIFHITELDNRSYHVSGTLTGTFTAVADGVTYTGRFTQWFGENENSRNSEGTTTFSVRGTSADGSRITFSEVFHYTITATGVETAFDKPLCD
;
A
#
# COMPACT_ATOMS: atom_id res chain seq x y z
N MET A 1 -18.34 2.61 1.69
CA MET A 1 -17.67 1.44 2.24
C MET A 1 -16.19 1.56 1.92
N ARG A 2 -15.41 2.17 2.83
CA ARG A 2 -14.05 2.66 2.54
C ARG A 2 -13.14 2.27 3.70
N ARG A 3 -12.89 0.96 3.94
CA ARG A 3 -12.17 0.55 5.16
C ARG A 3 -10.91 -0.30 4.94
N SER A 4 -10.60 -0.73 3.74
CA SER A 4 -9.60 -1.79 3.54
C SER A 4 -8.18 -1.30 3.22
N LEU A 5 -8.01 -0.11 2.66
CA LEU A 5 -6.66 0.42 2.35
C LEU A 5 -5.88 0.92 3.59
N THR A 6 -6.55 1.08 4.73
CA THR A 6 -5.96 1.64 5.96
C THR A 6 -5.03 0.67 6.70
N LEU A 7 -5.08 -0.62 6.41
CA LEU A 7 -4.34 -1.63 7.16
C LEU A 7 -2.85 -1.73 6.78
N LEU A 8 -2.49 -1.44 5.55
CA LEU A 8 -1.08 -1.51 5.11
C LEU A 8 -0.24 -0.31 5.60
N VAL A 9 -0.86 0.84 5.85
CA VAL A 9 -0.18 2.03 6.41
C VAL A 9 0.04 1.88 7.92
N ALA A 10 -0.80 1.11 8.63
CA ALA A 10 -0.72 0.97 10.10
C ALA A 10 0.51 0.18 10.58
N ALA A 11 1.08 -0.72 9.77
CA ALA A 11 2.25 -1.49 10.16
C ALA A 11 3.53 -0.64 10.27
N ALA A 12 3.64 0.45 9.50
CA ALA A 12 4.78 1.37 9.56
C ALA A 12 4.74 2.28 10.82
N ALA A 13 3.55 2.56 11.36
CA ALA A 13 3.38 3.49 12.48
C ALA A 13 3.78 2.90 13.85
N LEU A 14 3.87 1.59 14.01
CA LEU A 14 4.12 0.92 15.29
C LEU A 14 5.60 0.84 15.70
N LEU A 15 6.54 1.18 14.83
CA LEU A 15 7.99 1.10 15.12
C LEU A 15 8.58 2.40 15.70
N LEU A 16 7.82 3.46 15.87
CA LEU A 16 8.31 4.81 16.19
C LEU A 16 8.34 5.17 17.69
N SER A 17 8.32 4.22 18.63
CA SER A 17 8.22 4.50 20.08
C SER A 17 9.55 4.65 20.82
N ALA A 18 10.69 4.87 20.17
CA ALA A 18 11.96 5.14 20.86
C ALA A 18 12.33 6.64 20.74
N PRO A 19 12.40 7.41 21.85
CA PRO A 19 12.90 8.77 21.81
C PRO A 19 14.42 8.74 21.70
N VAL A 20 14.94 8.92 20.49
CA VAL A 20 16.36 9.20 20.28
C VAL A 20 16.47 10.64 19.83
N ALA A 21 17.19 11.46 20.62
CA ALA A 21 17.46 12.85 20.25
C ALA A 21 18.56 12.85 19.16
N PHE A 22 18.16 13.04 17.92
CA PHE A 22 19.06 13.20 16.79
C PHE A 22 19.12 14.66 16.35
N ALA A 23 20.33 15.18 16.18
CA ALA A 23 20.58 16.44 15.50
C ALA A 23 21.04 16.08 14.08
N GLY A 24 20.11 16.03 13.13
CA GLY A 24 20.35 15.71 11.72
C GLY A 24 19.24 14.85 11.12
N ALA A 25 19.11 14.86 9.80
CA ALA A 25 18.20 13.96 9.11
C ALA A 25 18.73 12.53 9.21
N ASP A 26 17.95 11.64 9.81
CA ASP A 26 18.27 10.22 9.87
C ASP A 26 17.52 9.45 8.80
N SER A 27 18.23 8.58 8.09
CA SER A 27 17.64 7.74 7.07
C SER A 27 17.96 6.28 7.34
N PHE A 28 16.95 5.43 7.26
CA PHE A 28 17.12 3.99 7.39
C PHE A 28 16.27 3.23 6.37
N THR A 29 16.69 2.01 6.10
CA THR A 29 16.00 1.12 5.17
C THR A 29 15.54 -0.13 5.88
N ILE A 30 14.26 -0.46 5.72
CA ILE A 30 13.67 -1.72 6.18
C ILE A 30 13.45 -2.61 4.98
N THR A 31 13.85 -3.86 5.08
CA THR A 31 13.61 -4.87 4.04
C THR A 31 12.94 -6.08 4.67
N GLU A 32 11.83 -6.51 4.10
CA GLU A 32 11.12 -7.72 4.50
C GLU A 32 11.06 -8.69 3.33
N LYS A 33 11.03 -9.99 3.61
CA LYS A 33 11.00 -11.03 2.58
C LYS A 33 10.01 -12.11 2.93
N GLY A 34 9.22 -12.52 1.93
CA GLY A 34 8.29 -13.64 2.06
C GLY A 34 7.17 -13.38 3.06
N VAL A 35 6.77 -12.13 3.26
CA VAL A 35 5.63 -11.79 4.10
C VAL A 35 4.36 -12.28 3.43
N THR A 36 3.50 -12.95 4.19
CA THR A 36 2.20 -13.43 3.68
C THR A 36 1.07 -12.82 4.47
N GLU A 37 0.09 -12.27 3.78
CA GLU A 37 -1.11 -11.65 4.34
C GLU A 37 -2.35 -12.15 3.61
N SER A 38 -3.48 -12.20 4.34
CA SER A 38 -4.79 -12.57 3.77
C SER A 38 -5.84 -11.56 4.25
N PHE A 39 -6.67 -11.13 3.33
CA PHE A 39 -7.74 -10.17 3.57
C PHE A 39 -8.86 -10.34 2.54
N THR A 40 -10.02 -9.74 2.79
CA THR A 40 -11.13 -9.70 1.84
C THR A 40 -11.28 -8.28 1.32
N ASP A 41 -11.31 -8.11 0.01
CA ASP A 41 -11.50 -6.81 -0.64
C ASP A 41 -12.24 -6.97 -1.98
N VAL A 42 -12.70 -5.85 -2.55
CA VAL A 42 -13.26 -5.81 -3.89
C VAL A 42 -12.12 -5.82 -4.90
N LEU A 43 -12.18 -6.74 -5.86
CA LEU A 43 -11.27 -6.71 -7.00
C LEU A 43 -11.72 -5.62 -7.97
N PRO A 44 -10.93 -4.55 -8.18
CA PRO A 44 -11.20 -3.60 -9.24
C PRO A 44 -11.37 -4.34 -10.57
N CYS A 45 -12.28 -3.86 -11.43
CA CYS A 45 -12.56 -4.43 -12.76
C CYS A 45 -13.35 -5.75 -12.80
N VAL A 46 -13.47 -6.45 -11.68
CA VAL A 46 -14.36 -7.62 -11.57
C VAL A 46 -15.61 -7.26 -10.76
N SER A 47 -15.52 -6.23 -9.93
CA SER A 47 -16.59 -5.68 -9.07
C SER A 47 -17.09 -6.63 -8.00
N ASP A 48 -16.39 -7.73 -7.75
CA ASP A 48 -16.77 -8.76 -6.78
C ASP A 48 -15.85 -8.72 -5.55
N SER A 49 -16.42 -9.08 -4.41
CA SER A 49 -15.64 -9.31 -3.19
C SER A 49 -14.83 -10.58 -3.36
N ALA A 50 -13.55 -10.52 -3.04
CA ALA A 50 -12.63 -11.65 -3.15
C ALA A 50 -11.87 -11.86 -1.84
N ASP A 51 -11.63 -13.13 -1.53
CA ASP A 51 -10.63 -13.52 -0.52
C ASP A 51 -9.25 -13.54 -1.17
N ILE A 52 -8.38 -12.66 -0.70
CA ILE A 52 -7.09 -12.41 -1.31
C ILE A 52 -5.99 -12.84 -0.35
N THR A 53 -5.03 -13.60 -0.86
CA THR A 53 -3.77 -13.91 -0.17
C THR A 53 -2.63 -13.40 -1.01
N ILE A 54 -1.77 -12.60 -0.40
CA ILE A 54 -0.55 -12.06 -1.04
C ILE A 54 0.69 -12.63 -0.34
N THR A 55 1.76 -12.83 -1.11
CA THR A 55 3.10 -13.10 -0.58
C THR A 55 4.07 -12.17 -1.27
N TYR A 56 4.81 -11.36 -0.50
CA TYR A 56 5.62 -10.28 -1.05
C TYR A 56 6.97 -10.09 -0.36
N ASN A 57 7.83 -9.35 -1.04
CA ASN A 57 9.00 -8.72 -0.48
C ASN A 57 8.78 -7.21 -0.51
N SER A 58 9.28 -6.51 0.52
CA SER A 58 9.20 -5.06 0.62
C SER A 58 10.55 -4.41 0.89
N ILE A 59 10.68 -3.18 0.42
CA ILE A 59 11.78 -2.28 0.77
C ILE A 59 11.16 -0.93 1.10
N PHE A 60 11.44 -0.42 2.30
CA PHE A 60 11.01 0.89 2.77
C PHE A 60 12.24 1.75 3.05
N HIS A 61 12.24 2.98 2.55
CA HIS A 61 13.19 4.02 2.89
C HIS A 61 12.47 5.07 3.72
N ILE A 62 12.95 5.30 4.92
CA ILE A 62 12.38 6.25 5.86
C ILE A 62 13.44 7.30 6.17
N THR A 63 13.08 8.56 6.02
CA THR A 63 13.91 9.70 6.40
C THR A 63 13.16 10.53 7.42
N GLU A 64 13.73 10.67 8.61
CA GLU A 64 13.26 11.57 9.64
C GLU A 64 14.06 12.87 9.58
N LEU A 65 13.37 14.01 9.59
CA LEU A 65 13.96 15.34 9.58
C LEU A 65 13.92 15.96 10.98
N ASP A 66 14.82 16.90 11.26
CA ASP A 66 14.96 17.58 12.57
C ASP A 66 13.68 18.23 13.10
N ASN A 67 12.76 18.61 12.21
CA ASN A 67 11.49 19.23 12.53
C ASN A 67 10.36 18.21 12.83
N ARG A 68 10.70 16.93 13.02
CA ARG A 68 9.77 15.82 13.17
C ARG A 68 8.88 15.58 11.94
N SER A 69 9.38 15.91 10.77
CA SER A 69 8.77 15.50 9.51
C SER A 69 9.37 14.18 9.06
N TYR A 70 8.56 13.38 8.39
CA TYR A 70 8.94 12.09 7.85
C TYR A 70 8.74 12.07 6.34
N HIS A 71 9.67 11.45 5.67
CA HIS A 71 9.49 11.03 4.29
C HIS A 71 9.65 9.51 4.24
N VAL A 72 8.62 8.84 3.76
CA VAL A 72 8.62 7.38 3.59
C VAL A 72 8.40 7.09 2.13
N SER A 73 9.20 6.22 1.56
CA SER A 73 8.94 5.64 0.25
C SER A 73 9.18 4.15 0.29
N GLY A 74 8.46 3.40 -0.53
CA GLY A 74 8.61 1.96 -0.52
C GLY A 74 8.06 1.29 -1.76
N THR A 75 8.49 0.05 -1.91
CA THR A 75 8.04 -0.83 -2.98
C THR A 75 7.75 -2.21 -2.40
N LEU A 76 6.60 -2.77 -2.78
CA LEU A 76 6.23 -4.14 -2.53
C LEU A 76 6.12 -4.85 -3.88
N THR A 77 6.70 -6.04 -3.98
CA THR A 77 6.55 -6.90 -5.16
C THR A 77 6.27 -8.32 -4.72
N GLY A 78 5.29 -8.95 -5.35
CA GLY A 78 4.89 -10.27 -4.91
C GLY A 78 3.93 -10.99 -5.84
N THR A 79 3.40 -12.07 -5.32
CA THR A 79 2.37 -12.89 -5.94
C THR A 79 1.08 -12.79 -5.14
N PHE A 80 -0.03 -13.06 -5.81
CA PHE A 80 -1.33 -13.13 -5.16
C PHE A 80 -2.12 -14.36 -5.62
N THR A 81 -3.03 -14.77 -4.76
CA THR A 81 -4.17 -15.64 -5.07
C THR A 81 -5.42 -14.91 -4.62
N ALA A 82 -6.41 -14.79 -5.48
CA ALA A 82 -7.69 -14.18 -5.17
C ALA A 82 -8.82 -15.12 -5.58
N VAL A 83 -9.80 -15.31 -4.70
CA VAL A 83 -11.00 -16.13 -4.96
C VAL A 83 -12.21 -15.21 -4.96
N ALA A 84 -12.83 -15.03 -6.13
CA ALA A 84 -14.03 -14.22 -6.33
C ALA A 84 -15.09 -15.08 -7.04
N ASP A 85 -16.30 -15.18 -6.50
CA ASP A 85 -17.40 -15.98 -7.04
C ASP A 85 -17.03 -17.43 -7.42
N GLY A 86 -16.14 -18.05 -6.65
CA GLY A 86 -15.64 -19.40 -6.90
C GLY A 86 -14.59 -19.49 -7.99
N VAL A 87 -14.20 -18.38 -8.62
CA VAL A 87 -13.09 -18.31 -9.58
C VAL A 87 -11.81 -17.95 -8.85
N THR A 88 -10.77 -18.73 -9.05
CA THR A 88 -9.44 -18.48 -8.48
C THR A 88 -8.53 -17.83 -9.52
N TYR A 89 -8.05 -16.64 -9.18
CA TYR A 89 -7.03 -15.90 -9.94
C TYR A 89 -5.69 -16.02 -9.23
N THR A 90 -4.63 -16.20 -9.99
CA THR A 90 -3.26 -16.17 -9.49
C THR A 90 -2.41 -15.25 -10.36
N GLY A 91 -1.46 -14.56 -9.75
CA GLY A 91 -0.67 -13.63 -10.52
C GLY A 91 0.39 -12.91 -9.71
N ARG A 92 0.78 -11.73 -10.21
CA ARG A 92 1.78 -10.87 -9.60
C ARG A 92 1.23 -9.47 -9.40
N PHE A 93 1.78 -8.80 -8.39
CA PHE A 93 1.51 -7.41 -8.15
C PHE A 93 2.79 -6.64 -7.83
N THR A 94 2.71 -5.34 -8.06
CA THR A 94 3.70 -4.36 -7.61
C THR A 94 2.95 -3.18 -7.02
N GLN A 95 3.40 -2.74 -5.85
CA GLN A 95 2.94 -1.53 -5.21
C GLN A 95 4.13 -0.62 -4.99
N TRP A 96 3.97 0.63 -5.30
CA TRP A 96 4.86 1.71 -4.91
C TRP A 96 4.07 2.72 -4.08
N PHE A 97 4.70 3.27 -3.05
CA PHE A 97 4.12 4.36 -2.29
C PHE A 97 5.17 5.36 -1.87
N GLY A 98 4.74 6.59 -1.68
CA GLY A 98 5.50 7.66 -1.10
C GLY A 98 4.60 8.50 -0.20
N GLU A 99 5.09 8.84 0.98
CA GLU A 99 4.36 9.62 1.97
C GLU A 99 5.29 10.68 2.56
N ASN A 100 4.73 11.86 2.76
CA ASN A 100 5.35 12.95 3.52
C ASN A 100 4.44 13.31 4.67
N GLU A 101 4.98 13.34 5.86
CA GLU A 101 4.26 13.75 7.06
C GLU A 101 5.03 14.85 7.79
N ASN A 102 4.31 15.83 8.28
CA ASN A 102 4.81 16.88 9.17
C ASN A 102 3.73 17.24 10.19
N SER A 103 4.04 18.15 11.13
CA SER A 103 3.11 18.53 12.19
C SER A 103 1.80 19.19 11.70
N ARG A 104 1.67 19.48 10.42
CA ARG A 104 0.51 20.16 9.84
C ARG A 104 -0.23 19.34 8.80
N ASN A 105 0.49 18.53 8.04
CA ASN A 105 -0.08 17.80 6.90
C ASN A 105 0.52 16.40 6.82
N SER A 106 -0.28 15.45 6.34
CA SER A 106 0.17 14.19 5.78
C SER A 106 -0.32 14.09 4.35
N GLU A 107 0.55 13.73 3.44
CA GLU A 107 0.21 13.47 2.05
C GLU A 107 0.90 12.23 1.54
N GLY A 108 0.19 11.43 0.75
CA GLY A 108 0.75 10.21 0.22
C GLY A 108 0.18 9.86 -1.15
N THR A 109 0.99 9.11 -1.88
CA THR A 109 0.59 8.53 -3.17
C THR A 109 0.96 7.07 -3.16
N THR A 110 0.01 6.23 -3.57
CA THR A 110 0.22 4.81 -3.81
C THR A 110 -0.12 4.50 -5.26
N THR A 111 0.72 3.74 -5.91
CA THR A 111 0.44 3.15 -7.23
C THR A 111 0.47 1.64 -7.08
N PHE A 112 -0.57 0.98 -7.56
CA PHE A 112 -0.73 -0.46 -7.50
C PHE A 112 -0.95 -1.01 -8.91
N SER A 113 -0.32 -2.12 -9.24
CA SER A 113 -0.47 -2.80 -10.53
C SER A 113 -0.59 -4.30 -10.32
N VAL A 114 -1.59 -4.90 -10.91
CA VAL A 114 -1.92 -6.31 -10.80
C VAL A 114 -2.05 -6.95 -12.17
N ARG A 115 -1.54 -8.16 -12.32
CA ARG A 115 -1.73 -9.01 -13.50
C ARG A 115 -1.86 -10.46 -13.05
N GLY A 116 -2.96 -11.10 -13.44
CA GLY A 116 -3.23 -12.49 -13.09
C GLY A 116 -4.14 -13.18 -14.09
N THR A 117 -4.24 -14.49 -13.94
CA THR A 117 -5.10 -15.36 -14.75
C THR A 117 -5.74 -16.41 -13.89
N SER A 118 -6.91 -16.89 -14.31
CA SER A 118 -7.60 -18.06 -13.75
C SER A 118 -7.37 -19.31 -14.63
N ALA A 119 -7.77 -20.45 -14.13
CA ALA A 119 -7.61 -21.73 -14.84
C ALA A 119 -8.44 -21.80 -16.13
N ASP A 120 -9.53 -21.07 -16.25
CA ASP A 120 -10.37 -20.98 -17.45
C ASP A 120 -9.83 -19.99 -18.49
N GLY A 121 -8.70 -19.33 -18.20
CA GLY A 121 -8.06 -18.34 -19.07
C GLY A 121 -8.56 -16.92 -18.91
N SER A 122 -9.50 -16.67 -17.97
CA SER A 122 -9.92 -15.31 -17.63
C SER A 122 -8.72 -14.52 -17.07
N ARG A 123 -8.67 -13.24 -17.40
CA ARG A 123 -7.56 -12.36 -17.00
C ARG A 123 -8.05 -11.29 -16.05
N ILE A 124 -7.18 -10.94 -15.13
CA ILE A 124 -7.30 -9.74 -14.30
C ILE A 124 -6.07 -8.89 -14.52
N THR A 125 -6.28 -7.67 -14.98
CA THR A 125 -5.22 -6.67 -15.15
C THR A 125 -5.80 -5.31 -14.77
N PHE A 126 -5.20 -4.68 -13.80
CA PHE A 126 -5.56 -3.32 -13.43
C PHE A 126 -4.37 -2.57 -12.84
N SER A 127 -4.45 -1.26 -12.91
CA SER A 127 -3.59 -0.35 -12.18
C SER A 127 -4.45 0.65 -11.43
N GLU A 128 -4.00 1.05 -10.26
CA GLU A 128 -4.69 2.01 -9.40
C GLU A 128 -3.70 3.05 -8.92
N VAL A 129 -4.12 4.30 -8.90
CA VAL A 129 -3.40 5.40 -8.28
C VAL A 129 -4.29 5.99 -7.21
N PHE A 130 -3.83 5.89 -5.98
CA PHE A 130 -4.47 6.51 -4.83
C PHE A 130 -3.60 7.64 -4.31
N HIS A 131 -4.19 8.81 -4.12
CA HIS A 131 -3.53 9.96 -3.53
C HIS A 131 -4.41 10.54 -2.42
N TYR A 132 -3.79 10.93 -1.32
CA TYR A 132 -4.49 11.58 -0.22
C TYR A 132 -3.70 12.75 0.34
N THR A 133 -4.43 13.69 0.92
CA THR A 133 -3.87 14.78 1.72
C THR A 133 -4.74 14.97 2.95
N ILE A 134 -4.12 14.94 4.12
CA ILE A 134 -4.77 15.20 5.40
C ILE A 134 -4.13 16.47 5.98
N THR A 135 -4.93 17.48 6.26
CA THR A 135 -4.46 18.73 6.87
C THR A 135 -4.55 18.66 8.39
N ALA A 136 -3.89 19.58 9.11
CA ALA A 136 -3.97 19.71 10.57
C ALA A 136 -5.40 19.92 11.09
N THR A 137 -6.31 20.41 10.26
CA THR A 137 -7.73 20.58 10.59
C THR A 137 -8.57 19.34 10.29
N GLY A 138 -7.94 18.25 9.84
CA GLY A 138 -8.62 17.01 9.52
C GLY A 138 -9.32 17.01 8.15
N VAL A 139 -9.09 18.02 7.30
CA VAL A 139 -9.60 18.00 5.94
C VAL A 139 -8.86 16.92 5.17
N GLU A 140 -9.60 15.94 4.72
CA GLU A 140 -9.11 14.87 3.87
C GLU A 140 -9.53 15.13 2.43
N THR A 141 -8.56 15.10 1.53
CA THR A 141 -8.78 15.04 0.08
C THR A 141 -8.20 13.74 -0.41
N ALA A 142 -9.02 12.92 -1.02
CA ALA A 142 -8.59 11.65 -1.58
C ALA A 142 -8.96 11.56 -3.06
N PHE A 143 -8.07 11.02 -3.84
CA PHE A 143 -8.26 10.71 -5.25
C PHE A 143 -7.93 9.24 -5.45
N ASP A 144 -8.84 8.53 -6.05
CA ASP A 144 -8.71 7.11 -6.36
C ASP A 144 -9.11 6.89 -7.83
N LYS A 145 -8.23 6.29 -8.60
CA LYS A 145 -8.44 6.03 -10.02
C LYS A 145 -7.98 4.63 -10.41
N PRO A 146 -8.90 3.65 -10.38
CA PRO A 146 -8.63 2.36 -10.98
C PRO A 146 -8.66 2.47 -12.52
N LEU A 147 -7.73 1.80 -13.16
CA LEU A 147 -7.62 1.65 -14.61
C LEU A 147 -7.68 0.16 -14.94
N CYS A 148 -8.71 -0.25 -15.64
CA CYS A 148 -8.92 -1.63 -16.08
C CYS A 148 -8.48 -1.78 -17.56
N ASP A 149 -7.71 -2.83 -17.86
CA ASP A 149 -7.24 -3.19 -19.20
C ASP A 149 -7.88 -4.50 -19.69
#